data_2ea098843e0bdce793b14ffeae4e978c
#
_entry.id   2ea098843e0bdce793b14ffeae4e978c
#
_cell.length_a   1.000
_cell.length_b   1.000
_cell.length_c   1.000
_cell.angle_alpha   90.00
_cell.angle_beta   90.00
_cell.angle_gamma   90.00
#
_symmetry.space_group_name_H-M   'P 1'
#
loop_
_entity.id
_entity.type
_entity.pdbx_description
1 polymer ?
#
loop_
_entity_poly.entity_id
_entity_poly.type
_entity_poly.pdbx_seq_one_letter_code
_entity_poly.pdbx_strand_id
1 'polypeptide(L)'
;TEMHKPISQAIAEVEKCALLCNYYYENAESFLATKNIKTEASESFVTYEPLGVILGVMPWNFPFWQVFRFAVPTIIAGNTVVVKHASNVPKSAELIQAIFEQAGFPKGCYQDLPIPSSEVANIIANPIIKAVSLTGSEQAGIAVATEAGKHLKKCVLELGGSNAFIILEDANLEKAVATAVNARMQNAGQSCIAAKRFLVHENIAEEFVAKFKVAIQNLKAGNPLDEETQIGSLARVDLAEELEIQVQKSIQMGAKLIAGGNRKDAFYEPTILANITTEMPVFKEETFGPVAVIITFKTIEEAVELSNQSEFGLGVSIFTQDIDFIKTKISSFNEGAVFINEMVKSDPRLPFGGIKKSGYGRELAEDGIKEFVNVKTVVINTF
;
A
#
# COMPACT_ATOMS: atom_id res chain seq x y z
N THR A 1 -15.57 -4.61 -12.06
CA THR A 1 -15.64 -4.17 -13.47
C THR A 1 -14.77 -2.95 -13.72
N GLU A 2 -14.80 -1.90 -12.89
CA GLU A 2 -14.20 -0.58 -13.16
C GLU A 2 -12.67 -0.58 -13.31
N MET A 3 -11.98 -1.57 -12.75
CA MET A 3 -10.52 -1.67 -12.83
C MET A 3 -10.04 -3.10 -13.17
N HIS A 4 -10.91 -3.94 -13.72
CA HIS A 4 -10.64 -5.32 -14.19
C HIS A 4 -10.11 -6.29 -13.12
N LYS A 5 -10.34 -6.02 -11.83
CA LYS A 5 -9.97 -6.92 -10.74
C LYS A 5 -10.77 -8.21 -10.79
N PRO A 6 -10.13 -9.40 -10.67
CA PRO A 6 -10.86 -10.67 -10.54
C PRO A 6 -11.88 -10.64 -9.39
N ILE A 7 -13.08 -11.18 -9.61
CA ILE A 7 -14.20 -11.10 -8.67
C ILE A 7 -13.86 -11.69 -7.29
N SER A 8 -13.11 -12.77 -7.25
CA SER A 8 -12.66 -13.38 -6.00
C SER A 8 -11.82 -12.42 -5.16
N GLN A 9 -10.93 -11.64 -5.81
CA GLN A 9 -10.10 -10.64 -5.15
C GLN A 9 -10.88 -9.38 -4.75
N ALA A 10 -11.94 -9.05 -5.50
CA ALA A 10 -12.85 -7.94 -5.16
C ALA A 10 -13.70 -8.28 -3.93
N ILE A 11 -14.19 -9.52 -3.82
CA ILE A 11 -14.92 -10.01 -2.64
C ILE A 11 -14.00 -9.97 -1.41
N ALA A 12 -12.79 -10.51 -1.52
CA ALA A 12 -11.82 -10.50 -0.42
C ALA A 12 -11.46 -9.07 0.04
N GLU A 13 -11.45 -8.09 -0.86
CA GLU A 13 -11.25 -6.68 -0.51
C GLU A 13 -12.39 -6.15 0.36
N VAL A 14 -13.65 -6.44 0.03
CA VAL A 14 -14.81 -5.99 0.81
C VAL A 14 -14.87 -6.71 2.17
N GLU A 15 -14.59 -8.00 2.21
CA GLU A 15 -14.48 -8.75 3.47
C GLU A 15 -13.42 -8.16 4.40
N LYS A 16 -12.30 -7.75 3.84
CA LYS A 16 -11.24 -7.05 4.59
C LYS A 16 -11.71 -5.71 5.14
N CYS A 17 -12.56 -4.97 4.42
CA CYS A 17 -13.17 -3.73 4.93
C CYS A 17 -14.08 -4.03 6.13
N ALA A 18 -14.88 -5.10 6.08
CA ALA A 18 -15.71 -5.51 7.20
C ALA A 18 -14.87 -5.90 8.44
N LEU A 19 -13.77 -6.64 8.23
CA LEU A 19 -12.83 -6.96 9.30
C LEU A 19 -12.25 -5.69 9.96
N LEU A 20 -11.91 -4.68 9.18
CA LEU A 20 -11.42 -3.39 9.68
C LEU A 20 -12.48 -2.69 10.55
N CYS A 21 -13.74 -2.65 10.10
CA CYS A 21 -14.83 -2.05 10.87
C CYS A 21 -14.99 -2.73 12.22
N ASN A 22 -15.00 -4.07 12.25
CA ASN A 22 -15.09 -4.84 13.50
C ASN A 22 -13.91 -4.56 14.44
N TYR A 23 -12.70 -4.51 13.89
CA TYR A 23 -11.49 -4.22 14.68
C TYR A 23 -11.59 -2.85 15.38
N TYR A 24 -11.99 -1.80 14.68
CA TYR A 24 -12.13 -0.49 15.30
C TYR A 24 -13.35 -0.39 16.23
N TYR A 25 -14.44 -1.09 15.93
CA TYR A 25 -15.56 -1.19 16.87
C TYR A 25 -15.13 -1.74 18.25
N GLU A 26 -14.25 -2.73 18.26
CA GLU A 26 -13.78 -3.36 19.48
C GLU A 26 -12.68 -2.56 20.21
N ASN A 27 -11.88 -1.77 19.51
CA ASN A 27 -10.63 -1.24 20.05
C ASN A 27 -10.56 0.29 20.14
N ALA A 28 -11.36 1.03 19.37
CA ALA A 28 -11.22 2.48 19.22
C ALA A 28 -11.39 3.25 20.53
N GLU A 29 -12.30 2.81 21.42
CA GLU A 29 -12.50 3.45 22.74
C GLU A 29 -11.22 3.40 23.58
N SER A 30 -10.52 2.26 23.58
CA SER A 30 -9.26 2.10 24.31
C SER A 30 -8.12 2.94 23.71
N PHE A 31 -8.07 3.06 22.38
CA PHE A 31 -7.04 3.85 21.69
C PHE A 31 -7.19 5.36 21.94
N LEU A 32 -8.43 5.83 22.09
CA LEU A 32 -8.77 7.24 22.29
C LEU A 32 -9.02 7.60 23.76
N ALA A 33 -8.85 6.64 24.67
CA ALA A 33 -9.03 6.88 26.09
C ALA A 33 -8.08 7.96 26.62
N THR A 34 -8.59 8.80 27.51
CA THR A 34 -7.77 9.79 28.22
C THR A 34 -6.62 9.10 28.96
N LYS A 35 -5.40 9.60 28.74
CA LYS A 35 -4.19 9.06 29.37
C LYS A 35 -3.73 9.95 30.52
N ASN A 36 -3.94 9.52 31.75
CA ASN A 36 -3.44 10.20 32.94
C ASN A 36 -1.91 10.12 33.00
N ILE A 37 -1.28 11.26 33.25
CA ILE A 37 0.18 11.41 33.38
C ILE A 37 0.47 11.99 34.73
N LYS A 38 1.29 11.34 35.53
CA LYS A 38 1.69 11.87 36.84
C LYS A 38 2.74 12.95 36.67
N THR A 39 2.44 14.16 37.16
CA THR A 39 3.36 15.30 37.21
C THR A 39 3.29 15.94 38.61
N GLU A 40 3.87 17.13 38.79
CA GLU A 40 3.80 17.93 40.03
C GLU A 40 2.46 18.64 40.19
N ALA A 41 1.65 18.69 39.14
CA ALA A 41 0.31 19.30 39.17
C ALA A 41 -0.69 18.42 39.94
N SER A 42 -1.79 19.02 40.37
CA SER A 42 -2.88 18.30 41.05
C SER A 42 -3.49 17.24 40.13
N GLU A 43 -3.63 17.54 38.85
CA GLU A 43 -4.11 16.62 37.82
C GLU A 43 -3.45 16.96 36.48
N SER A 44 -3.03 15.92 35.71
CA SER A 44 -2.54 16.09 34.36
C SER A 44 -2.85 14.87 33.50
N PHE A 45 -3.31 15.14 32.28
CA PHE A 45 -3.70 14.09 31.34
C PHE A 45 -3.57 14.53 29.87
N VAL A 46 -3.61 13.57 28.98
CA VAL A 46 -3.69 13.75 27.54
C VAL A 46 -5.06 13.25 27.07
N THR A 47 -5.75 14.06 26.27
CA THR A 47 -7.00 13.68 25.58
C THR A 47 -6.87 13.82 24.09
N TYR A 48 -7.72 13.11 23.33
CA TYR A 48 -7.72 13.06 21.88
C TYR A 48 -9.01 13.66 21.34
N GLU A 49 -8.91 14.74 20.59
CA GLU A 49 -10.09 15.45 20.07
C GLU A 49 -10.07 15.49 18.54
N PRO A 50 -11.23 15.36 17.86
CA PRO A 50 -11.29 15.43 16.41
C PRO A 50 -10.82 16.78 15.88
N LEU A 51 -10.16 16.78 14.71
CA LEU A 51 -9.76 18.01 14.03
C LEU A 51 -10.91 18.66 13.27
N GLY A 52 -11.87 17.88 12.75
CA GLY A 52 -13.02 18.34 11.98
C GLY A 52 -13.16 17.63 10.64
N VAL A 53 -13.21 18.35 9.52
CA VAL A 53 -13.36 17.75 8.18
C VAL A 53 -12.00 17.36 7.62
N ILE A 54 -11.86 16.09 7.26
CA ILE A 54 -10.61 15.54 6.68
C ILE A 54 -10.85 15.18 5.21
N LEU A 55 -9.96 15.62 4.34
CA LEU A 55 -9.99 15.27 2.92
C LEU A 55 -9.24 13.95 2.69
N GLY A 56 -9.88 13.00 2.03
CA GLY A 56 -9.25 11.81 1.45
C GLY A 56 -9.09 11.96 -0.06
N VAL A 57 -7.89 11.73 -0.61
CA VAL A 57 -7.63 11.63 -2.05
C VAL A 57 -7.22 10.19 -2.31
N MET A 58 -8.13 9.39 -2.91
CA MET A 58 -8.03 7.94 -2.92
C MET A 58 -7.90 7.36 -4.32
N PRO A 59 -7.06 6.31 -4.48
CA PRO A 59 -6.75 5.71 -5.77
C PRO A 59 -7.79 4.65 -6.19
N TRP A 60 -7.58 4.09 -7.37
CA TRP A 60 -8.48 3.12 -8.02
C TRP A 60 -8.13 1.65 -7.77
N ASN A 61 -6.91 1.34 -7.31
CA ASN A 61 -6.40 -0.05 -7.32
C ASN A 61 -7.02 -0.97 -6.26
N PHE A 62 -7.40 -0.42 -5.13
CA PHE A 62 -8.23 -1.06 -4.11
C PHE A 62 -9.32 -0.06 -3.69
N PRO A 63 -10.38 0.09 -4.51
CA PRO A 63 -11.29 1.23 -4.40
C PRO A 63 -12.08 1.28 -3.10
N PHE A 64 -12.33 0.13 -2.46
CA PHE A 64 -12.96 0.06 -1.14
C PHE A 64 -11.92 0.12 -0.02
N TRP A 65 -10.89 -0.73 -0.08
CA TRP A 65 -9.93 -0.85 1.00
C TRP A 65 -9.20 0.45 1.33
N GLN A 66 -8.74 1.20 0.31
CA GLN A 66 -8.02 2.45 0.51
C GLN A 66 -8.89 3.52 1.18
N VAL A 67 -10.18 3.55 0.84
CA VAL A 67 -11.14 4.48 1.47
C VAL A 67 -11.45 4.05 2.90
N PHE A 68 -11.80 2.79 3.13
CA PHE A 68 -12.16 2.29 4.45
C PHE A 68 -11.00 2.39 5.43
N ARG A 69 -9.77 2.09 4.99
CA ARG A 69 -8.56 2.17 5.78
C ARG A 69 -8.33 3.57 6.35
N PHE A 70 -8.64 4.60 5.58
CA PHE A 70 -8.62 6.00 5.99
C PHE A 70 -9.87 6.43 6.74
N ALA A 71 -11.05 6.23 6.13
CA ALA A 71 -12.29 6.85 6.59
C ALA A 71 -12.81 6.27 7.92
N VAL A 72 -12.74 4.95 8.11
CA VAL A 72 -13.29 4.30 9.31
C VAL A 72 -12.62 4.80 10.59
N PRO A 73 -11.29 4.72 10.77
CA PRO A 73 -10.65 5.25 11.97
C PRO A 73 -10.83 6.77 12.13
N THR A 74 -10.83 7.50 11.01
CA THR A 74 -11.01 8.96 11.03
C THR A 74 -12.39 9.37 11.53
N ILE A 75 -13.44 8.68 11.10
CA ILE A 75 -14.83 8.94 11.52
C ILE A 75 -15.03 8.51 12.97
N ILE A 76 -14.54 7.34 13.35
CA ILE A 76 -14.64 6.84 14.73
C ILE A 76 -13.93 7.77 15.73
N ALA A 77 -12.83 8.42 15.30
CA ALA A 77 -12.18 9.46 16.10
C ALA A 77 -12.98 10.76 16.23
N GLY A 78 -14.20 10.84 15.65
CA GLY A 78 -15.10 11.98 15.74
C GLY A 78 -14.98 13.01 14.61
N ASN A 79 -14.18 12.75 13.59
CA ASN A 79 -14.07 13.61 12.41
C ASN A 79 -15.20 13.31 11.40
N THR A 80 -15.33 14.18 10.42
CA THR A 80 -16.08 13.90 9.18
C THR A 80 -15.12 13.85 8.00
N VAL A 81 -15.47 13.09 6.96
CA VAL A 81 -14.60 12.91 5.81
C VAL A 81 -15.27 13.30 4.50
N VAL A 82 -14.51 13.95 3.64
CA VAL A 82 -14.85 14.14 2.23
C VAL A 82 -13.81 13.41 1.39
N VAL A 83 -14.25 12.62 0.41
CA VAL A 83 -13.35 11.76 -0.36
C VAL A 83 -13.43 12.11 -1.83
N LYS A 84 -12.30 12.55 -2.40
CA LYS A 84 -12.11 12.60 -3.85
C LYS A 84 -11.54 11.27 -4.30
N HIS A 85 -12.38 10.42 -4.89
CA HIS A 85 -11.95 9.14 -5.43
C HIS A 85 -11.35 9.27 -6.85
N ALA A 86 -10.61 8.27 -7.31
CA ALA A 86 -10.10 8.23 -8.69
C ALA A 86 -11.27 8.21 -9.69
N SER A 87 -11.11 8.94 -10.80
CA SER A 87 -12.20 9.17 -11.78
C SER A 87 -12.63 7.92 -12.54
N ASN A 88 -11.83 6.87 -12.54
CA ASN A 88 -12.13 5.60 -13.21
C ASN A 88 -12.88 4.58 -12.34
N VAL A 89 -13.23 4.94 -11.09
CA VAL A 89 -14.00 4.07 -10.17
C VAL A 89 -15.20 4.80 -9.53
N PRO A 90 -16.03 5.51 -10.32
CA PRO A 90 -17.10 6.37 -9.79
C PRO A 90 -18.22 5.55 -9.11
N LYS A 91 -18.52 4.34 -9.59
CA LYS A 91 -19.54 3.48 -8.97
C LYS A 91 -19.09 2.95 -7.61
N SER A 92 -17.82 2.64 -7.46
CA SER A 92 -17.25 2.28 -6.15
C SER A 92 -17.37 3.46 -5.18
N ALA A 93 -17.11 4.69 -5.61
CA ALA A 93 -17.25 5.88 -4.78
C ALA A 93 -18.72 6.11 -4.31
N GLU A 94 -19.68 6.05 -5.25
CA GLU A 94 -21.12 6.15 -4.94
C GLU A 94 -21.57 5.07 -3.94
N LEU A 95 -21.14 3.82 -4.15
CA LEU A 95 -21.50 2.69 -3.29
C LEU A 95 -20.95 2.84 -1.88
N ILE A 96 -19.73 3.35 -1.71
CA ILE A 96 -19.15 3.59 -0.39
C ILE A 96 -19.99 4.60 0.37
N GLN A 97 -20.37 5.72 -0.23
CA GLN A 97 -21.26 6.69 0.41
C GLN A 97 -22.60 6.06 0.82
N ALA A 98 -23.21 5.28 -0.08
CA ALA A 98 -24.45 4.58 0.19
C ALA A 98 -24.32 3.58 1.37
N ILE A 99 -23.17 2.90 1.51
CA ILE A 99 -22.90 1.99 2.63
C ILE A 99 -22.92 2.76 3.96
N PHE A 100 -22.23 3.91 4.07
CA PHE A 100 -22.25 4.73 5.29
C PHE A 100 -23.67 5.25 5.62
N GLU A 101 -24.42 5.70 4.61
CA GLU A 101 -25.81 6.17 4.80
C GLU A 101 -26.73 5.03 5.25
N GLN A 102 -26.64 3.84 4.63
CA GLN A 102 -27.43 2.65 4.99
C GLN A 102 -27.05 2.11 6.37
N ALA A 103 -25.80 2.26 6.79
CA ALA A 103 -25.36 1.92 8.14
C ALA A 103 -25.88 2.89 9.22
N GLY A 104 -26.59 3.95 8.83
CA GLY A 104 -27.21 4.90 9.77
C GLY A 104 -26.29 6.04 10.21
N PHE A 105 -25.16 6.26 9.56
CA PHE A 105 -24.33 7.43 9.84
C PHE A 105 -25.06 8.73 9.46
N PRO A 106 -24.89 9.82 10.22
CA PRO A 106 -25.46 11.11 9.89
C PRO A 106 -25.04 11.59 8.49
N LYS A 107 -25.95 12.27 7.79
CA LYS A 107 -25.60 12.88 6.49
C LYS A 107 -24.42 13.84 6.63
N GLY A 108 -23.45 13.71 5.73
CA GLY A 108 -22.21 14.50 5.74
C GLY A 108 -21.12 13.94 6.64
N CYS A 109 -21.34 12.84 7.36
CA CYS A 109 -20.29 12.15 8.09
C CYS A 109 -19.24 11.59 7.12
N TYR A 110 -19.68 10.92 6.06
CA TYR A 110 -18.91 10.57 4.88
C TYR A 110 -19.55 11.19 3.63
N GLN A 111 -18.75 11.77 2.75
CA GLN A 111 -19.25 12.32 1.49
C GLN A 111 -18.27 12.07 0.35
N ASP A 112 -18.76 11.49 -0.75
CA ASP A 112 -18.05 11.46 -2.02
C ASP A 112 -18.03 12.85 -2.66
N LEU A 113 -16.88 13.21 -3.23
CA LEU A 113 -16.63 14.49 -3.87
C LEU A 113 -16.20 14.25 -5.34
N PRO A 114 -17.17 14.16 -6.28
CA PRO A 114 -16.89 13.83 -7.68
C PRO A 114 -16.33 15.04 -8.45
N ILE A 115 -15.11 15.44 -8.09
CA ILE A 115 -14.39 16.56 -8.70
C ILE A 115 -13.18 16.09 -9.49
N PRO A 116 -12.72 16.86 -10.51
CA PRO A 116 -11.46 16.59 -11.19
C PRO A 116 -10.27 16.83 -10.26
N SER A 117 -9.12 16.21 -10.58
CA SER A 117 -7.90 16.35 -9.77
C SER A 117 -7.39 17.80 -9.71
N SER A 118 -7.69 18.62 -10.69
CA SER A 118 -7.35 20.05 -10.73
C SER A 118 -7.97 20.87 -9.59
N GLU A 119 -9.10 20.42 -9.02
CA GLU A 119 -9.80 21.12 -7.94
C GLU A 119 -9.27 20.74 -6.53
N VAL A 120 -8.45 19.71 -6.41
CA VAL A 120 -7.95 19.23 -5.11
C VAL A 120 -7.23 20.34 -4.34
N ALA A 121 -6.41 21.14 -5.02
CA ALA A 121 -5.71 22.26 -4.39
C ALA A 121 -6.67 23.29 -3.77
N ASN A 122 -7.77 23.63 -4.49
CA ASN A 122 -8.80 24.56 -4.00
C ASN A 122 -9.53 24.00 -2.75
N ILE A 123 -9.77 22.68 -2.74
CA ILE A 123 -10.38 22.02 -1.57
C ILE A 123 -9.42 22.03 -0.40
N ILE A 124 -8.14 21.73 -0.61
CA ILE A 124 -7.12 21.80 0.45
C ILE A 124 -7.01 23.20 1.02
N ALA A 125 -7.08 24.23 0.19
CA ALA A 125 -7.02 25.64 0.63
C ALA A 125 -8.23 26.05 1.50
N ASN A 126 -9.38 25.38 1.38
CA ASN A 126 -10.58 25.74 2.13
C ASN A 126 -10.36 25.57 3.64
N PRO A 127 -10.66 26.61 4.49
CA PRO A 127 -10.41 26.56 5.95
C PRO A 127 -11.24 25.51 6.71
N ILE A 128 -12.31 24.97 6.10
CA ILE A 128 -13.11 23.88 6.68
C ILE A 128 -12.29 22.59 6.69
N ILE A 129 -11.48 22.31 5.67
CA ILE A 129 -10.60 21.15 5.62
C ILE A 129 -9.46 21.33 6.62
N LYS A 130 -9.27 20.38 7.53
CA LYS A 130 -8.29 20.44 8.62
C LYS A 130 -7.03 19.65 8.35
N ALA A 131 -7.15 18.56 7.60
CA ALA A 131 -6.02 17.72 7.23
C ALA A 131 -6.34 16.95 5.95
N VAL A 132 -5.34 16.24 5.40
CA VAL A 132 -5.45 15.49 4.15
C VAL A 132 -4.81 14.11 4.32
N SER A 133 -5.49 13.06 3.85
CA SER A 133 -4.88 11.76 3.58
C SER A 133 -4.85 11.54 2.07
N LEU A 134 -3.71 11.10 1.55
CA LEU A 134 -3.59 10.71 0.15
C LEU A 134 -2.97 9.32 0.04
N THR A 135 -3.63 8.44 -0.70
CA THR A 135 -3.00 7.25 -1.26
C THR A 135 -2.90 7.43 -2.78
N GLY A 136 -1.70 7.31 -3.35
CA GLY A 136 -1.52 7.54 -4.77
C GLY A 136 -0.06 7.51 -5.25
N SER A 137 0.20 8.16 -6.40
CA SER A 137 1.55 8.28 -6.95
C SER A 137 2.42 9.29 -6.19
N GLU A 138 3.75 9.16 -6.33
CA GLU A 138 4.73 10.12 -5.79
C GLU A 138 4.40 11.56 -6.21
N GLN A 139 4.08 11.78 -7.48
CA GLN A 139 3.73 13.11 -8.01
C GLN A 139 2.48 13.69 -7.34
N ALA A 140 1.44 12.87 -7.15
CA ALA A 140 0.23 13.29 -6.44
C ALA A 140 0.53 13.61 -4.96
N GLY A 141 1.39 12.81 -4.32
CA GLY A 141 1.86 13.05 -2.95
C GLY A 141 2.57 14.39 -2.80
N ILE A 142 3.51 14.69 -3.69
CA ILE A 142 4.23 15.97 -3.71
C ILE A 142 3.26 17.15 -3.90
N ALA A 143 2.32 17.03 -4.84
CA ALA A 143 1.35 18.09 -5.11
C ALA A 143 0.45 18.37 -3.90
N VAL A 144 -0.09 17.32 -3.27
CA VAL A 144 -0.95 17.43 -2.09
C VAL A 144 -0.18 17.97 -0.89
N ALA A 145 1.02 17.43 -0.62
CA ALA A 145 1.84 17.89 0.50
C ALA A 145 2.26 19.35 0.35
N THR A 146 2.60 19.77 -0.88
CA THR A 146 2.94 21.16 -1.17
C THR A 146 1.78 22.09 -0.86
N GLU A 147 0.57 21.75 -1.31
CA GLU A 147 -0.60 22.58 -1.08
C GLU A 147 -1.02 22.58 0.40
N ALA A 148 -1.00 21.43 1.06
CA ALA A 148 -1.30 21.32 2.48
C ALA A 148 -0.30 22.11 3.34
N GLY A 149 1.00 22.06 2.98
CA GLY A 149 2.07 22.82 3.64
C GLY A 149 1.87 24.34 3.56
N LYS A 150 1.40 24.87 2.43
CA LYS A 150 1.04 26.30 2.29
C LYS A 150 -0.03 26.74 3.29
N HIS A 151 -0.90 25.84 3.69
CA HIS A 151 -2.01 26.09 4.60
C HIS A 151 -1.80 25.51 6.01
N LEU A 152 -0.59 25.01 6.33
CA LEU A 152 -0.22 24.38 7.60
C LEU A 152 -1.17 23.22 8.00
N LYS A 153 -1.62 22.44 7.02
CA LYS A 153 -2.49 21.29 7.23
C LYS A 153 -1.67 20.01 7.29
N LYS A 154 -1.97 19.15 8.27
CA LYS A 154 -1.34 17.84 8.40
C LYS A 154 -1.67 16.98 7.19
N CYS A 155 -0.69 16.20 6.74
CA CYS A 155 -0.85 15.18 5.70
C CYS A 155 -0.46 13.80 6.22
N VAL A 156 -1.18 12.78 5.74
CA VAL A 156 -0.75 11.37 5.73
C VAL A 156 -0.62 10.98 4.26
N LEU A 157 0.53 10.44 3.88
CA LEU A 157 0.83 10.07 2.49
C LEU A 157 1.22 8.60 2.41
N GLU A 158 0.43 7.83 1.65
CA GLU A 158 0.68 6.44 1.29
C GLU A 158 0.93 6.39 -0.21
N LEU A 159 2.21 6.26 -0.61
CA LEU A 159 2.62 6.42 -2.00
C LEU A 159 3.08 5.09 -2.61
N GLY A 160 3.84 5.17 -3.69
CA GLY A 160 4.39 4.02 -4.37
C GLY A 160 5.35 3.19 -3.53
N GLY A 161 5.68 2.03 -4.03
CA GLY A 161 6.64 1.11 -3.39
C GLY A 161 7.35 0.23 -4.42
N SER A 162 8.56 -0.16 -4.10
CA SER A 162 9.35 -1.16 -4.85
C SER A 162 9.88 -2.21 -3.89
N ASN A 163 8.97 -2.96 -3.27
CA ASN A 163 9.28 -3.90 -2.21
C ASN A 163 10.24 -5.00 -2.69
N ALA A 164 11.26 -5.26 -1.88
CA ALA A 164 12.11 -6.41 -2.04
C ALA A 164 11.43 -7.67 -1.47
N PHE A 165 11.63 -8.80 -2.16
CA PHE A 165 11.25 -10.14 -1.73
C PHE A 165 12.52 -10.99 -1.72
N ILE A 166 13.09 -11.19 -0.55
CA ILE A 166 14.41 -11.78 -0.32
C ILE A 166 14.25 -13.26 -0.02
N ILE A 167 14.99 -14.11 -0.72
CA ILE A 167 14.94 -15.57 -0.54
C ILE A 167 16.36 -16.04 -0.22
N LEU A 168 16.59 -16.37 1.05
CA LEU A 168 17.87 -16.90 1.52
C LEU A 168 18.05 -18.37 1.11
N GLU A 169 19.29 -18.86 1.12
CA GLU A 169 19.66 -20.19 0.65
C GLU A 169 18.89 -21.32 1.37
N ASP A 170 18.62 -21.13 2.66
CA ASP A 170 17.92 -22.10 3.52
C ASP A 170 16.39 -22.04 3.43
N ALA A 171 15.82 -21.13 2.61
CA ALA A 171 14.40 -20.91 2.54
C ALA A 171 13.62 -22.16 2.09
N ASN A 172 12.42 -22.35 2.61
CA ASN A 172 11.49 -23.31 2.03
C ASN A 172 11.00 -22.81 0.66
N LEU A 173 11.63 -23.33 -0.39
CA LEU A 173 11.46 -22.82 -1.74
C LEU A 173 10.03 -22.96 -2.28
N GLU A 174 9.32 -24.03 -1.95
CA GLU A 174 7.92 -24.24 -2.38
C GLU A 174 7.00 -23.16 -1.78
N LYS A 175 7.15 -22.87 -0.50
CA LYS A 175 6.40 -21.79 0.16
C LYS A 175 6.79 -20.43 -0.37
N ALA A 176 8.08 -20.19 -0.58
CA ALA A 176 8.58 -18.94 -1.13
C ALA A 176 8.01 -18.67 -2.52
N VAL A 177 8.01 -19.66 -3.43
CA VAL A 177 7.43 -19.54 -4.77
C VAL A 177 5.93 -19.28 -4.73
N ALA A 178 5.17 -20.04 -3.94
CA ALA A 178 3.72 -19.85 -3.82
C ALA A 178 3.38 -18.44 -3.32
N THR A 179 4.12 -17.96 -2.30
CA THR A 179 3.94 -16.60 -1.78
C THR A 179 4.39 -15.54 -2.79
N ALA A 180 5.49 -15.76 -3.52
CA ALA A 180 6.01 -14.87 -4.55
C ALA A 180 4.98 -14.62 -5.67
N VAL A 181 4.29 -15.68 -6.12
CA VAL A 181 3.21 -15.57 -7.13
C VAL A 181 2.11 -14.64 -6.62
N ASN A 182 1.61 -14.88 -5.42
CA ASN A 182 0.57 -14.04 -4.82
C ASN A 182 1.05 -12.61 -4.59
N ALA A 183 2.24 -12.44 -4.01
CA ALA A 183 2.84 -11.13 -3.72
C ALA A 183 3.08 -10.27 -4.98
N ARG A 184 3.30 -10.88 -6.14
CA ARG A 184 3.50 -10.14 -7.39
C ARG A 184 2.25 -10.02 -8.24
N MET A 185 1.43 -11.08 -8.34
CA MET A 185 0.40 -11.21 -9.37
C MET A 185 -1.00 -10.83 -8.88
N GLN A 186 -1.22 -10.72 -7.57
CA GLN A 186 -2.47 -10.21 -7.02
C GLN A 186 -2.80 -8.84 -7.62
N ASN A 187 -4.07 -8.63 -8.01
CA ASN A 187 -4.54 -7.41 -8.67
C ASN A 187 -3.74 -7.05 -9.95
N ALA A 188 -3.29 -8.05 -10.69
CA ALA A 188 -2.37 -7.91 -11.82
C ALA A 188 -1.10 -7.08 -11.46
N GLY A 189 -0.61 -7.20 -10.24
CA GLY A 189 0.55 -6.45 -9.75
C GLY A 189 0.32 -4.97 -9.44
N GLN A 190 -0.91 -4.48 -9.53
CA GLN A 190 -1.29 -3.09 -9.30
C GLN A 190 -1.47 -2.80 -7.80
N SER A 191 -0.38 -2.95 -7.04
CA SER A 191 -0.35 -2.72 -5.60
C SER A 191 0.98 -2.09 -5.20
N CYS A 192 0.92 -1.06 -4.35
CA CYS A 192 2.11 -0.42 -3.78
C CYS A 192 2.96 -1.42 -2.98
N ILE A 193 2.31 -2.33 -2.25
CA ILE A 193 3.00 -3.37 -1.44
C ILE A 193 3.36 -4.63 -2.23
N ALA A 194 3.07 -4.72 -3.53
CA ALA A 194 3.46 -5.88 -4.32
C ALA A 194 4.98 -6.07 -4.31
N ALA A 195 5.42 -7.33 -4.24
CA ALA A 195 6.83 -7.66 -4.41
C ALA A 195 7.25 -7.35 -5.85
N LYS A 196 8.25 -6.50 -6.04
CA LYS A 196 8.71 -6.05 -7.36
C LYS A 196 10.11 -6.55 -7.66
N ARG A 197 11.01 -6.52 -6.65
CA ARG A 197 12.40 -6.92 -6.73
C ARG A 197 12.60 -8.22 -5.96
N PHE A 198 12.80 -9.32 -6.68
CA PHE A 198 13.06 -10.64 -6.11
C PHE A 198 14.58 -10.82 -5.98
N LEU A 199 15.08 -10.67 -4.76
CA LEU A 199 16.47 -10.89 -4.41
C LEU A 199 16.63 -12.34 -4.00
N VAL A 200 17.35 -13.14 -4.79
CA VAL A 200 17.43 -14.59 -4.60
C VAL A 200 18.89 -14.99 -4.40
N HIS A 201 19.17 -15.76 -3.34
CA HIS A 201 20.52 -16.28 -3.12
C HIS A 201 21.00 -17.08 -4.32
N GLU A 202 22.25 -16.86 -4.78
CA GLU A 202 22.74 -17.40 -6.05
C GLU A 202 22.63 -18.94 -6.14
N ASN A 203 22.82 -19.68 -5.04
CA ASN A 203 22.78 -21.14 -5.00
C ASN A 203 21.40 -21.74 -5.27
N ILE A 204 20.32 -20.99 -5.09
CA ILE A 204 18.94 -21.44 -5.32
C ILE A 204 18.22 -20.67 -6.44
N ALA A 205 18.89 -19.69 -7.05
CA ALA A 205 18.26 -18.78 -8.00
C ALA A 205 17.72 -19.50 -9.25
N GLU A 206 18.47 -20.46 -9.80
CA GLU A 206 18.04 -21.21 -10.97
C GLU A 206 16.77 -22.02 -10.68
N GLU A 207 16.75 -22.73 -9.54
CA GLU A 207 15.58 -23.53 -9.13
C GLU A 207 14.38 -22.64 -8.84
N PHE A 208 14.57 -21.52 -8.11
CA PHE A 208 13.52 -20.56 -7.85
C PHE A 208 12.89 -20.03 -9.15
N VAL A 209 13.72 -19.55 -10.07
CA VAL A 209 13.25 -18.99 -11.36
C VAL A 209 12.48 -20.03 -12.17
N ALA A 210 12.96 -21.28 -12.22
CA ALA A 210 12.29 -22.38 -12.93
C ALA A 210 10.88 -22.63 -12.35
N LYS A 211 10.78 -22.80 -11.02
CA LYS A 211 9.50 -23.02 -10.32
C LYS A 211 8.57 -21.81 -10.44
N PHE A 212 9.06 -20.60 -10.24
CA PHE A 212 8.30 -19.37 -10.33
C PHE A 212 7.74 -19.14 -11.73
N LYS A 213 8.55 -19.39 -12.78
CA LYS A 213 8.11 -19.34 -14.17
C LYS A 213 6.92 -20.28 -14.44
N VAL A 214 7.02 -21.54 -14.02
CA VAL A 214 5.93 -22.51 -14.18
C VAL A 214 4.66 -22.03 -13.44
N ALA A 215 4.83 -21.53 -12.22
CA ALA A 215 3.73 -21.08 -11.39
C ALA A 215 2.97 -19.89 -12.01
N ILE A 216 3.69 -18.87 -12.53
CA ILE A 216 3.02 -17.71 -13.16
C ILE A 216 2.40 -18.05 -14.52
N GLN A 217 2.98 -18.98 -15.27
CA GLN A 217 2.41 -19.44 -16.56
C GLN A 217 1.11 -20.24 -16.40
N ASN A 218 0.89 -20.84 -15.24
CA ASN A 218 -0.33 -21.57 -14.92
C ASN A 218 -1.47 -20.67 -14.43
N LEU A 219 -1.24 -19.36 -14.25
CA LEU A 219 -2.28 -18.43 -13.85
C LEU A 219 -3.36 -18.32 -14.95
N LYS A 220 -4.60 -18.50 -14.58
CA LYS A 220 -5.74 -18.35 -15.49
C LYS A 220 -6.03 -16.86 -15.71
N ALA A 221 -5.75 -16.38 -16.91
CA ALA A 221 -6.18 -15.07 -17.38
C ALA A 221 -7.56 -15.16 -18.02
N GLY A 222 -8.42 -14.15 -17.80
CA GLY A 222 -9.77 -14.20 -18.37
C GLY A 222 -10.63 -12.99 -18.01
N ASN A 223 -11.94 -13.19 -18.19
CA ASN A 223 -12.94 -12.20 -17.76
C ASN A 223 -12.90 -12.06 -16.24
N PRO A 224 -12.76 -10.84 -15.69
CA PRO A 224 -12.66 -10.63 -14.24
C PRO A 224 -13.91 -11.04 -13.46
N LEU A 225 -15.06 -11.23 -14.11
CA LEU A 225 -16.29 -11.70 -13.48
C LEU A 225 -16.36 -13.24 -13.34
N ASP A 226 -15.45 -13.96 -13.98
CA ASP A 226 -15.39 -15.42 -13.86
C ASP A 226 -14.61 -15.81 -12.59
N GLU A 227 -15.17 -16.65 -11.76
CA GLU A 227 -14.58 -17.06 -10.47
C GLU A 227 -13.21 -17.74 -10.60
N GLU A 228 -12.97 -18.38 -11.74
CA GLU A 228 -11.69 -19.05 -12.03
C GLU A 228 -10.58 -18.08 -12.50
N THR A 229 -10.92 -16.85 -12.83
CA THR A 229 -9.92 -15.85 -13.27
C THR A 229 -9.02 -15.45 -12.11
N GLN A 230 -7.71 -15.65 -12.27
CA GLN A 230 -6.70 -15.35 -11.28
C GLN A 230 -5.99 -14.03 -11.58
N ILE A 231 -5.86 -13.68 -12.87
CA ILE A 231 -5.24 -12.44 -13.31
C ILE A 231 -6.09 -11.76 -14.38
N GLY A 232 -6.39 -10.47 -14.17
CA GLY A 232 -7.12 -9.62 -15.11
C GLY A 232 -6.18 -8.69 -15.90
N SER A 233 -6.80 -7.83 -16.73
CA SER A 233 -6.09 -6.71 -17.35
C SER A 233 -5.73 -5.64 -16.33
N LEU A 234 -4.78 -4.77 -16.68
CA LEU A 234 -4.56 -3.53 -15.94
C LEU A 234 -5.80 -2.62 -16.05
N ALA A 235 -5.91 -1.69 -15.14
CA ALA A 235 -7.09 -0.83 -15.05
C ALA A 235 -7.29 0.07 -16.29
N ARG A 236 -6.20 0.42 -16.96
CA ARG A 236 -6.21 1.29 -18.14
C ARG A 236 -5.09 0.91 -19.12
N VAL A 237 -5.29 1.25 -20.40
CA VAL A 237 -4.31 0.96 -21.47
C VAL A 237 -3.02 1.75 -21.27
N ASP A 238 -3.11 3.03 -20.88
CA ASP A 238 -1.93 3.88 -20.64
C ASP A 238 -0.99 3.32 -19.57
N LEU A 239 -1.53 2.68 -18.53
CA LEU A 239 -0.71 2.02 -17.50
C LEU A 239 0.04 0.80 -18.05
N ALA A 240 -0.58 0.06 -18.96
CA ALA A 240 0.08 -1.07 -19.63
C ALA A 240 1.17 -0.59 -20.62
N GLU A 241 0.97 0.55 -21.26
CA GLU A 241 1.95 1.20 -22.13
C GLU A 241 3.16 1.71 -21.35
N GLU A 242 2.94 2.38 -20.23
CA GLU A 242 4.00 2.83 -19.33
C GLU A 242 4.85 1.65 -18.82
N LEU A 243 4.19 0.57 -18.39
CA LEU A 243 4.87 -0.65 -17.95
C LEU A 243 5.70 -1.28 -19.08
N GLU A 244 5.14 -1.35 -20.30
CA GLU A 244 5.86 -1.85 -21.48
C GLU A 244 7.11 -1.03 -21.76
N ILE A 245 7.04 0.29 -21.67
CA ILE A 245 8.19 1.18 -21.84
C ILE A 245 9.29 0.87 -20.80
N GLN A 246 8.95 0.69 -19.54
CA GLN A 246 9.90 0.33 -18.48
C GLN A 246 10.61 -1.01 -18.79
N VAL A 247 9.84 -2.02 -19.19
CA VAL A 247 10.34 -3.35 -19.52
C VAL A 247 11.24 -3.29 -20.76
N GLN A 248 10.81 -2.66 -21.85
CA GLN A 248 11.57 -2.60 -23.09
C GLN A 248 12.87 -1.82 -22.93
N LYS A 249 12.86 -0.69 -22.20
CA LYS A 249 14.10 0.05 -21.89
C LYS A 249 15.08 -0.81 -21.09
N SER A 250 14.59 -1.57 -20.12
CA SER A 250 15.44 -2.44 -19.32
C SER A 250 16.02 -3.59 -20.15
N ILE A 251 15.26 -4.16 -21.09
CA ILE A 251 15.75 -5.17 -22.03
C ILE A 251 16.84 -4.57 -22.94
N GLN A 252 16.65 -3.36 -23.44
CA GLN A 252 17.66 -2.63 -24.24
C GLN A 252 18.96 -2.37 -23.45
N MET A 253 18.86 -2.22 -22.12
CA MET A 253 20.00 -2.07 -21.22
C MET A 253 20.64 -3.41 -20.84
N GLY A 254 20.12 -4.56 -21.30
CA GLY A 254 20.70 -5.89 -21.10
C GLY A 254 19.92 -6.79 -20.15
N ALA A 255 18.73 -6.41 -19.68
CA ALA A 255 17.86 -7.32 -18.95
C ALA A 255 17.44 -8.50 -19.85
N LYS A 256 17.40 -9.71 -19.25
CA LYS A 256 17.02 -10.94 -19.95
C LYS A 256 15.55 -11.26 -19.69
N LEU A 257 14.76 -11.32 -20.73
CA LEU A 257 13.38 -11.78 -20.66
C LEU A 257 13.34 -13.31 -20.45
N ILE A 258 12.78 -13.76 -19.34
CA ILE A 258 12.66 -15.19 -18.98
C ILE A 258 11.27 -15.74 -19.31
N ALA A 259 10.21 -14.91 -19.15
CA ALA A 259 8.83 -15.27 -19.45
C ALA A 259 8.00 -14.01 -19.69
N GLY A 260 6.89 -14.15 -20.43
CA GLY A 260 5.94 -13.06 -20.68
C GLY A 260 6.47 -11.99 -21.62
N GLY A 261 6.18 -10.72 -21.28
CA GLY A 261 6.68 -9.55 -22.00
C GLY A 261 5.77 -9.05 -23.14
N ASN A 262 4.62 -9.71 -23.37
CA ASN A 262 3.68 -9.29 -24.40
C ASN A 262 2.54 -8.48 -23.79
N ARG A 263 2.12 -7.45 -24.52
CA ARG A 263 0.96 -6.63 -24.19
C ARG A 263 -0.11 -6.75 -25.29
N LYS A 264 -1.36 -6.79 -24.85
CA LYS A 264 -2.52 -6.65 -25.73
C LYS A 264 -3.52 -5.72 -25.04
N ASP A 265 -3.68 -4.52 -25.60
CA ASP A 265 -4.48 -3.45 -25.00
C ASP A 265 -4.04 -3.20 -23.52
N ALA A 266 -4.94 -3.34 -22.56
CA ALA A 266 -4.65 -3.20 -21.14
C ALA A 266 -4.13 -4.51 -20.49
N PHE A 267 -4.15 -5.64 -21.17
CA PHE A 267 -3.60 -6.87 -20.66
C PHE A 267 -2.08 -6.92 -20.84
N TYR A 268 -1.35 -7.14 -19.76
CA TYR A 268 0.08 -7.39 -19.76
C TYR A 268 0.36 -8.78 -19.21
N GLU A 269 1.11 -9.59 -19.95
CA GLU A 269 1.41 -10.96 -19.50
C GLU A 269 2.25 -10.97 -18.24
N PRO A 270 2.02 -11.93 -17.30
CA PRO A 270 2.93 -12.20 -16.20
C PRO A 270 4.37 -12.37 -16.71
N THR A 271 5.25 -11.47 -16.26
CA THR A 271 6.57 -11.29 -16.85
C THR A 271 7.67 -11.49 -15.81
N ILE A 272 8.75 -12.18 -16.19
CA ILE A 272 9.96 -12.31 -15.40
C ILE A 272 11.13 -11.75 -16.20
N LEU A 273 11.87 -10.83 -15.58
CA LEU A 273 13.14 -10.31 -16.07
C LEU A 273 14.28 -10.75 -15.15
N ALA A 274 15.42 -11.08 -15.71
CA ALA A 274 16.66 -11.40 -14.99
C ALA A 274 17.83 -10.57 -15.54
N ASN A 275 19.02 -10.75 -14.97
CA ASN A 275 20.20 -9.94 -15.33
C ASN A 275 19.96 -8.43 -15.15
N ILE A 276 19.40 -8.07 -14.01
CA ILE A 276 19.00 -6.70 -13.68
C ILE A 276 20.17 -5.96 -13.03
N THR A 277 20.39 -4.74 -13.49
CA THR A 277 21.29 -3.79 -12.81
C THR A 277 20.49 -2.70 -12.12
N THR A 278 21.09 -2.07 -11.12
CA THR A 278 20.46 -0.99 -10.34
C THR A 278 20.14 0.26 -11.15
N GLU A 279 20.71 0.39 -12.37
CA GLU A 279 20.47 1.51 -13.28
C GLU A 279 19.23 1.34 -14.16
N MET A 280 18.69 0.14 -14.25
CA MET A 280 17.54 -0.17 -15.10
C MET A 280 16.23 0.42 -14.56
N PRO A 281 15.31 0.90 -15.42
CA PRO A 281 14.01 1.43 -14.99
C PRO A 281 13.24 0.45 -14.10
N VAL A 282 13.20 -0.83 -14.42
CA VAL A 282 12.47 -1.84 -13.61
C VAL A 282 13.05 -2.07 -12.22
N PHE A 283 14.28 -1.58 -11.93
CA PHE A 283 14.84 -1.57 -10.58
C PHE A 283 14.53 -0.24 -9.86
N LYS A 284 14.73 0.90 -10.54
CA LYS A 284 14.63 2.25 -9.96
C LYS A 284 13.22 2.72 -9.75
N GLU A 285 12.35 2.42 -10.72
CA GLU A 285 10.98 2.91 -10.77
C GLU A 285 10.02 1.88 -10.16
N GLU A 286 8.82 2.31 -9.79
CA GLU A 286 7.76 1.39 -9.42
C GLU A 286 7.18 0.72 -10.68
N THR A 287 7.31 -0.61 -10.81
CA THR A 287 6.60 -1.40 -11.83
C THR A 287 5.19 -1.73 -11.35
N PHE A 288 4.18 -0.99 -11.82
CA PHE A 288 2.80 -1.11 -11.34
C PHE A 288 1.97 -2.06 -12.22
N GLY A 289 2.44 -3.32 -12.34
CA GLY A 289 1.84 -4.38 -13.16
C GLY A 289 2.57 -5.71 -12.94
N PRO A 290 2.21 -6.80 -13.63
CA PRO A 290 2.63 -8.17 -13.32
C PRO A 290 4.07 -8.47 -13.79
N VAL A 291 5.03 -7.64 -13.43
CA VAL A 291 6.45 -7.79 -13.80
C VAL A 291 7.30 -8.04 -12.56
N ALA A 292 7.96 -9.18 -12.51
CA ALA A 292 8.91 -9.56 -11.47
C ALA A 292 10.34 -9.42 -12.01
N VAL A 293 11.22 -8.76 -11.25
CA VAL A 293 12.65 -8.67 -11.59
C VAL A 293 13.49 -9.50 -10.64
N ILE A 294 14.33 -10.36 -11.19
CA ILE A 294 15.18 -11.30 -10.44
C ILE A 294 16.59 -10.74 -10.36
N ILE A 295 17.12 -10.65 -9.16
CA ILE A 295 18.46 -10.20 -8.84
C ILE A 295 19.09 -11.24 -7.92
N THR A 296 20.30 -11.68 -8.22
CA THR A 296 21.02 -12.62 -7.36
C THR A 296 21.92 -11.90 -6.38
N PHE A 297 22.10 -12.50 -5.21
CA PHE A 297 23.03 -12.05 -4.18
C PHE A 297 23.77 -13.24 -3.55
N LYS A 298 24.89 -12.98 -2.86
CA LYS A 298 25.74 -14.00 -2.22
C LYS A 298 25.66 -13.96 -0.70
N THR A 299 25.49 -12.79 -0.12
CA THR A 299 25.48 -12.61 1.33
C THR A 299 24.27 -11.82 1.77
N ILE A 300 23.87 -11.97 3.03
CA ILE A 300 22.76 -11.18 3.59
C ILE A 300 23.07 -9.68 3.54
N GLU A 301 24.31 -9.28 3.71
CA GLU A 301 24.75 -7.89 3.64
C GLU A 301 24.50 -7.30 2.24
N GLU A 302 24.77 -8.05 1.19
CA GLU A 302 24.47 -7.65 -0.19
C GLU A 302 22.95 -7.57 -0.42
N ALA A 303 22.17 -8.50 0.12
CA ALA A 303 20.71 -8.45 0.02
C ALA A 303 20.12 -7.21 0.75
N VAL A 304 20.65 -6.88 1.92
CA VAL A 304 20.28 -5.66 2.67
C VAL A 304 20.63 -4.41 1.87
N GLU A 305 21.83 -4.36 1.29
CA GLU A 305 22.27 -3.23 0.46
C GLU A 305 21.35 -3.05 -0.76
N LEU A 306 21.08 -4.11 -1.51
CA LEU A 306 20.18 -4.10 -2.67
C LEU A 306 18.73 -3.69 -2.28
N SER A 307 18.23 -4.16 -1.13
CA SER A 307 16.93 -3.73 -0.61
C SER A 307 16.91 -2.23 -0.36
N ASN A 308 17.88 -1.72 0.36
CA ASN A 308 17.98 -0.33 0.81
C ASN A 308 18.30 0.67 -0.31
N GLN A 309 18.84 0.23 -1.45
CA GLN A 309 19.12 1.09 -2.62
C GLN A 309 17.85 1.68 -3.25
N SER A 310 16.67 1.12 -2.96
CA SER A 310 15.42 1.71 -3.43
C SER A 310 15.17 3.08 -2.78
N GLU A 311 14.68 4.03 -3.58
CA GLU A 311 14.17 5.30 -3.07
C GLU A 311 12.82 5.16 -2.33
N PHE A 312 12.17 4.01 -2.46
CA PHE A 312 10.95 3.63 -1.73
C PHE A 312 11.31 2.89 -0.43
N GLY A 313 10.35 2.80 0.48
CA GLY A 313 10.54 2.14 1.76
C GLY A 313 9.22 1.74 2.41
N LEU A 314 8.37 0.98 1.69
CA LEU A 314 7.06 0.57 2.20
C LEU A 314 7.14 -0.75 2.98
N GLY A 315 7.80 -1.76 2.41
CA GLY A 315 7.98 -3.03 3.11
C GLY A 315 8.95 -3.98 2.41
N VAL A 316 9.39 -4.99 3.14
CA VAL A 316 10.25 -6.08 2.68
C VAL A 316 9.75 -7.43 3.16
N SER A 317 9.84 -8.44 2.31
CA SER A 317 9.60 -9.85 2.65
C SER A 317 10.90 -10.61 2.67
N ILE A 318 11.12 -11.50 3.66
CA ILE A 318 12.34 -12.28 3.80
C ILE A 318 11.99 -13.73 4.07
N PHE A 319 12.50 -14.64 3.27
CA PHE A 319 12.26 -16.08 3.41
C PHE A 319 13.53 -16.79 3.86
N THR A 320 13.45 -17.48 5.00
CA THR A 320 14.53 -18.24 5.66
C THR A 320 13.97 -19.23 6.66
N GLN A 321 14.70 -20.26 7.00
CA GLN A 321 14.42 -21.15 8.13
C GLN A 321 15.13 -20.69 9.42
N ASP A 322 16.19 -19.87 9.30
CA ASP A 322 16.92 -19.34 10.47
C ASP A 322 16.30 -18.04 10.97
N ILE A 323 15.20 -18.19 11.72
CA ILE A 323 14.44 -17.07 12.27
C ILE A 323 15.25 -16.25 13.29
N ASP A 324 16.09 -16.90 14.08
CA ASP A 324 16.87 -16.22 15.12
C ASP A 324 17.97 -15.36 14.50
N PHE A 325 18.62 -15.85 13.46
CA PHE A 325 19.59 -15.07 12.69
C PHE A 325 18.93 -13.84 12.05
N ILE A 326 17.80 -14.01 11.33
CA ILE A 326 17.20 -12.89 10.61
C ILE A 326 16.63 -11.81 11.56
N LYS A 327 16.18 -12.16 12.77
CA LYS A 327 15.78 -11.20 13.79
C LYS A 327 16.91 -10.24 14.15
N THR A 328 18.17 -10.67 14.12
CA THR A 328 19.33 -9.79 14.38
C THR A 328 19.58 -8.77 13.27
N LYS A 329 19.03 -9.00 12.09
CA LYS A 329 19.20 -8.16 10.90
C LYS A 329 18.03 -7.20 10.64
N ILE A 330 16.90 -7.29 11.37
CA ILE A 330 15.69 -6.49 11.12
C ILE A 330 16.00 -5.00 11.06
N SER A 331 16.82 -4.49 11.98
CA SER A 331 17.19 -3.07 12.04
C SER A 331 18.05 -2.57 10.88
N SER A 332 18.57 -3.48 10.04
CA SER A 332 19.35 -3.13 8.85
C SER A 332 18.48 -2.81 7.64
N PHE A 333 17.19 -3.12 7.67
CA PHE A 333 16.25 -2.84 6.60
C PHE A 333 15.56 -1.49 6.83
N ASN A 334 15.64 -0.61 5.82
CA ASN A 334 15.10 0.76 5.87
C ASN A 334 13.70 0.81 5.22
N GLU A 335 12.76 0.01 5.71
CA GLU A 335 11.38 -0.03 5.26
C GLU A 335 10.41 0.18 6.43
N GLY A 336 9.16 0.57 6.10
CA GLY A 336 8.12 0.75 7.11
C GLY A 336 7.66 -0.57 7.74
N ALA A 337 7.86 -1.71 7.04
CA ALA A 337 7.45 -3.02 7.52
C ALA A 337 8.40 -4.14 7.06
N VAL A 338 8.65 -5.11 7.94
CA VAL A 338 9.46 -6.32 7.65
C VAL A 338 8.61 -7.55 7.92
N PHE A 339 8.47 -8.40 6.92
CA PHE A 339 7.72 -9.65 6.97
C PHE A 339 8.64 -10.85 6.78
N ILE A 340 8.65 -11.78 7.72
CA ILE A 340 9.47 -12.97 7.65
C ILE A 340 8.59 -14.18 7.32
N ASN A 341 8.92 -14.90 6.24
CA ASN A 341 8.16 -16.05 5.70
C ASN A 341 6.71 -15.73 5.33
N GLU A 342 6.45 -14.49 4.98
CA GLU A 342 5.14 -13.97 4.59
C GLU A 342 5.34 -12.83 3.56
N MET A 343 4.31 -12.54 2.76
CA MET A 343 4.29 -11.35 1.91
C MET A 343 3.91 -10.10 2.71
N VAL A 344 4.39 -8.95 2.27
CA VAL A 344 3.93 -7.66 2.83
C VAL A 344 2.43 -7.50 2.61
N LYS A 345 1.70 -7.25 3.69
CA LYS A 345 0.25 -7.03 3.67
C LYS A 345 -0.16 -6.00 4.72
N SER A 346 -1.23 -5.28 4.47
CA SER A 346 -1.86 -4.43 5.47
C SER A 346 -2.80 -5.27 6.35
N ASP A 347 -2.67 -5.13 7.67
CA ASP A 347 -3.50 -5.79 8.67
C ASP A 347 -4.09 -4.70 9.59
N PRO A 348 -5.40 -4.69 9.88
CA PRO A 348 -6.00 -3.69 10.75
C PRO A 348 -5.34 -3.52 12.12
N ARG A 349 -4.69 -4.56 12.61
CA ARG A 349 -4.05 -4.63 13.94
C ARG A 349 -2.64 -4.06 13.98
N LEU A 350 -2.03 -3.81 12.82
CA LEU A 350 -0.64 -3.36 12.71
C LEU A 350 -0.58 -1.99 12.03
N PRO A 351 0.26 -1.06 12.50
CA PRO A 351 0.48 0.20 11.80
C PRO A 351 0.95 -0.05 10.37
N PHE A 352 0.40 0.70 9.43
CA PHE A 352 0.74 0.60 8.01
C PHE A 352 1.25 1.93 7.49
N GLY A 353 2.36 1.91 6.76
CA GLY A 353 2.93 3.09 6.11
C GLY A 353 4.41 2.93 5.84
N GLY A 354 4.90 3.77 4.94
CA GLY A 354 6.27 3.76 4.47
C GLY A 354 7.14 4.89 5.01
N ILE A 355 8.36 4.91 4.49
CA ILE A 355 9.34 5.97 4.62
C ILE A 355 9.87 6.34 3.22
N LYS A 356 10.77 7.31 3.13
CA LYS A 356 11.36 7.78 1.87
C LYS A 356 10.24 8.22 0.90
N LYS A 357 10.34 7.87 -0.38
CA LYS A 357 9.33 8.18 -1.41
C LYS A 357 8.03 7.39 -1.29
N SER A 358 7.94 6.43 -0.36
CA SER A 358 6.68 5.76 -0.02
C SER A 358 5.77 6.59 0.89
N GLY A 359 6.22 7.75 1.34
CA GLY A 359 5.40 8.69 2.08
C GLY A 359 5.72 8.77 3.56
N TYR A 360 4.77 9.27 4.35
CA TYR A 360 4.88 9.46 5.80
C TYR A 360 3.52 9.49 6.49
N GLY A 361 3.53 9.39 7.81
CA GLY A 361 2.34 9.10 8.60
C GLY A 361 2.08 7.60 8.68
N ARG A 362 1.04 7.21 9.37
CA ARG A 362 0.63 5.81 9.47
C ARG A 362 -0.88 5.69 9.30
N GLU A 363 -1.30 4.58 8.75
CA GLU A 363 -2.69 4.15 8.76
C GLU A 363 -2.81 2.86 9.56
N LEU A 364 -4.03 2.48 9.94
CA LEU A 364 -4.36 1.29 10.71
C LEU A 364 -3.85 1.31 12.17
N ALA A 365 -4.28 0.34 12.97
CA ALA A 365 -4.00 0.17 14.39
C ALA A 365 -4.28 1.44 15.22
N GLU A 366 -3.60 1.57 16.35
CA GLU A 366 -3.68 2.73 17.23
C GLU A 366 -3.05 3.99 16.62
N ASP A 367 -1.97 3.82 15.85
CA ASP A 367 -1.28 4.94 15.20
C ASP A 367 -2.21 5.61 14.17
N GLY A 368 -2.89 4.82 13.33
CA GLY A 368 -3.76 5.34 12.27
C GLY A 368 -4.96 6.12 12.78
N ILE A 369 -5.62 5.67 13.86
CA ILE A 369 -6.77 6.41 14.41
C ILE A 369 -6.35 7.74 15.05
N LYS A 370 -5.10 7.85 15.49
CA LYS A 370 -4.54 9.08 16.09
C LYS A 370 -3.96 10.07 15.09
N GLU A 371 -3.90 9.75 13.81
CA GLU A 371 -3.35 10.65 12.81
C GLU A 371 -4.14 11.95 12.65
N PHE A 372 -5.46 11.90 12.80
CA PHE A 372 -6.32 13.07 12.60
C PHE A 372 -7.03 13.52 13.88
N VAL A 373 -6.30 13.46 14.99
CA VAL A 373 -6.76 14.03 16.28
C VAL A 373 -5.82 15.11 16.78
N ASN A 374 -6.36 16.04 17.55
CA ASN A 374 -5.60 16.95 18.38
C ASN A 374 -5.22 16.23 19.68
N VAL A 375 -3.96 15.96 19.86
CA VAL A 375 -3.39 15.43 21.11
C VAL A 375 -3.28 16.58 22.10
N LYS A 376 -4.29 16.74 22.98
CA LYS A 376 -4.40 17.89 23.90
C LYS A 376 -3.85 17.52 25.27
N THR A 377 -2.86 18.29 25.73
CA THR A 377 -2.37 18.23 27.10
C THR A 377 -3.26 19.11 28.00
N VAL A 378 -3.69 18.54 29.12
CA VAL A 378 -4.44 19.26 30.17
C VAL A 378 -3.68 19.16 31.49
N VAL A 379 -3.51 20.31 32.14
CA VAL A 379 -2.86 20.43 33.45
C VAL A 379 -3.75 21.26 34.35
N ILE A 380 -4.07 20.75 35.55
CA ILE A 380 -4.92 21.43 36.54
C ILE A 380 -4.17 21.52 37.86
N ASN A 381 -4.11 22.72 38.40
CA ASN A 381 -3.66 22.95 39.77
C ASN A 381 -4.81 23.48 40.62
N THR A 382 -5.01 22.89 41.79
CA THR A 382 -5.91 23.40 42.82
C THR A 382 -5.13 24.27 43.79
N PHE A 383 -5.60 25.47 44.05
CA PHE A 383 -5.01 26.42 44.99
C PHE A 383 -5.50 26.19 46.42
#